data_0d7b2992e58c681385d10163ced129a8
#
_entry.id   0d7b2992e58c681385d10163ced129a8
#
_cell.length_a   1.000
_cell.length_b   1.000
_cell.length_c   1.000
_cell.angle_alpha   90.00
_cell.angle_beta   90.00
_cell.angle_gamma   90.00
#
_symmetry.space_group_name_H-M   'P 1'
#
loop_
_entity.id
_entity.type
_entity.pdbx_description
1 polymer ?
#
loop_
_entity_poly.entity_id
_entity_poly.type
_entity_poly.pdbx_seq_one_letter_code
_entity_poly.pdbx_strand_id
1 'polypeptide(L)'
;MNICIATNDEWVKESLQKNLIGNYAIHHVSSEITEISERLFGLDYFFVDMQFCNSGGPATIRKIKELFSKNDEPLPQLVLLADREVDIFQGKRAGANDVIVKPLTASKIKKILTK
;
A
#
# COMPACT_ATOMS: atom_id res chain seq x y z
N MET A 1 7.52 2.03 -13.41
CA MET A 1 7.08 1.28 -12.22
C MET A 1 5.68 1.72 -11.84
N ASN A 2 4.81 0.76 -11.60
CA ASN A 2 3.40 1.03 -11.29
C ASN A 2 3.14 0.89 -9.80
N ILE A 3 2.59 1.95 -9.19
CA ILE A 3 2.36 2.02 -7.74
C ILE A 3 0.91 2.41 -7.47
N CYS A 4 0.28 1.73 -6.53
CA CYS A 4 -1.03 2.11 -6.04
C CYS A 4 -0.92 2.57 -4.59
N ILE A 5 -1.65 3.63 -4.26
CA ILE A 5 -1.73 4.16 -2.90
C ILE A 5 -3.18 4.09 -2.44
N ALA A 6 -3.45 3.31 -1.41
CA ALA A 6 -4.78 3.16 -0.83
C ALA A 6 -4.83 3.93 0.50
N THR A 7 -5.41 5.11 0.46
CA THR A 7 -5.56 5.96 1.64
C THR A 7 -6.73 6.92 1.48
N ASN A 8 -7.36 7.28 2.59
CA ASN A 8 -8.37 8.34 2.66
C ASN A 8 -7.78 9.64 3.17
N ASP A 9 -6.49 9.62 3.56
CA ASP A 9 -5.80 10.76 4.15
C ASP A 9 -4.98 11.49 3.09
N GLU A 10 -5.35 12.72 2.78
CA GLU A 10 -4.64 13.55 1.80
C GLU A 10 -3.17 13.78 2.17
N TRP A 11 -2.87 13.88 3.47
CA TRP A 11 -1.49 14.07 3.92
C TRP A 11 -0.62 12.85 3.59
N VAL A 12 -1.17 11.65 3.75
CA VAL A 12 -0.48 10.40 3.42
C VAL A 12 -0.23 10.35 1.91
N LYS A 13 -1.27 10.62 1.13
CA LYS A 13 -1.17 10.64 -0.33
C LYS A 13 -0.11 11.61 -0.81
N GLU A 14 -0.15 12.86 -0.31
CA GLU A 14 0.80 13.90 -0.70
C GLU A 14 2.23 13.55 -0.28
N SER A 15 2.41 13.00 0.93
CA SER A 15 3.73 12.60 1.41
C SER A 15 4.37 11.54 0.53
N LEU A 16 3.57 10.56 0.09
CA LEU A 16 4.07 9.54 -0.81
C LEU A 16 4.36 10.10 -2.19
N GLN A 17 3.41 10.82 -2.78
CA GLN A 17 3.58 11.37 -4.14
C GLN A 17 4.78 12.30 -4.23
N LYS A 18 5.02 13.09 -3.20
CA LYS A 18 6.15 14.01 -3.12
C LYS A 18 7.48 13.27 -3.22
N ASN A 19 7.54 12.04 -2.70
CA ASN A 19 8.76 11.24 -2.67
C ASN A 19 8.85 10.22 -3.80
N LEU A 20 7.82 10.14 -4.66
CA LEU A 20 7.77 9.24 -5.79
C LEU A 20 7.93 10.01 -7.09
N ILE A 21 9.02 10.79 -7.17
CA ILE A 21 9.33 11.59 -8.36
C ILE A 21 10.17 10.74 -9.32
N GLY A 22 9.80 10.77 -10.61
CA GLY A 22 10.52 10.02 -11.63
C GLY A 22 9.60 9.15 -12.46
N ASN A 23 10.05 7.95 -12.79
CA ASN A 23 9.34 7.04 -13.70
C ASN A 23 8.30 6.17 -12.97
N TYR A 24 7.43 6.81 -12.19
CA TYR A 24 6.37 6.11 -11.47
C TYR A 24 5.01 6.48 -12.02
N ALA A 25 4.22 5.45 -12.36
CA ALA A 25 2.81 5.61 -12.65
C ALA A 25 2.06 5.38 -11.34
N ILE A 26 1.42 6.42 -10.82
CA ILE A 26 0.79 6.38 -9.50
C ILE A 26 -0.73 6.32 -9.65
N HIS A 27 -1.33 5.32 -9.02
CA HIS A 27 -2.77 5.14 -8.93
C HIS A 27 -3.20 5.40 -7.49
N HIS A 28 -4.35 6.01 -7.29
CA HIS A 28 -4.87 6.32 -5.96
C HIS A 28 -6.25 5.71 -5.78
N VAL A 29 -6.44 5.03 -4.66
CA VAL A 29 -7.73 4.48 -4.24
C VAL A 29 -8.11 5.14 -2.93
N SER A 30 -9.25 5.81 -2.89
CA SER A 30 -9.70 6.58 -1.72
C SER A 30 -10.92 6.00 -1.02
N SER A 31 -11.58 5.05 -1.61
CA SER A 31 -12.74 4.42 -1.01
C SER A 31 -12.59 2.90 -1.00
N GLU A 32 -13.66 2.17 -0.83
CA GLU A 32 -13.59 0.74 -0.57
C GLU A 32 -12.84 -0.07 -1.63
N ILE A 33 -12.39 -1.23 -1.20
CA ILE A 33 -11.58 -2.15 -1.99
C ILE A 33 -12.26 -2.62 -3.29
N THR A 34 -13.56 -2.36 -3.41
CA THR A 34 -14.30 -2.58 -4.66
C THR A 34 -13.73 -1.76 -5.82
N GLU A 35 -12.98 -0.71 -5.52
CA GLU A 35 -12.26 0.05 -6.53
C GLU A 35 -11.00 -0.69 -7.02
N ILE A 36 -10.57 -1.69 -6.28
CA ILE A 36 -9.43 -2.51 -6.66
C ILE A 36 -9.95 -3.53 -7.67
N SER A 37 -9.81 -3.19 -8.92
CA SER A 37 -10.32 -3.97 -10.04
C SER A 37 -9.16 -4.57 -10.84
N GLU A 38 -9.49 -5.33 -11.85
CA GLU A 38 -8.53 -5.96 -12.75
C GLU A 38 -7.53 -4.97 -13.36
N ARG A 39 -7.93 -3.71 -13.50
CA ARG A 39 -7.03 -2.67 -14.04
C ARG A 39 -5.82 -2.41 -13.13
N LEU A 40 -5.86 -2.86 -11.89
CA LEU A 40 -4.75 -2.72 -10.96
C LEU A 40 -3.82 -3.92 -10.94
N PHE A 41 -4.06 -4.91 -11.78
CA PHE A 41 -3.11 -6.00 -11.95
C PHE A 41 -1.86 -5.47 -12.67
N GLY A 42 -0.71 -6.03 -12.35
CA GLY A 42 0.55 -5.57 -12.91
C GLY A 42 1.22 -4.46 -12.12
N LEU A 43 0.75 -4.19 -10.90
CA LEU A 43 1.40 -3.24 -10.00
C LEU A 43 2.69 -3.80 -9.44
N ASP A 44 3.67 -2.92 -9.22
CA ASP A 44 4.94 -3.28 -8.59
C ASP A 44 4.86 -3.11 -7.07
N TYR A 45 4.21 -2.03 -6.62
CA TYR A 45 4.03 -1.72 -5.20
C TYR A 45 2.61 -1.31 -4.91
N PHE A 46 2.13 -1.70 -3.75
CA PHE A 46 0.83 -1.31 -3.26
C PHE A 46 0.98 -0.82 -1.82
N PHE A 47 0.88 0.48 -1.61
CA PHE A 47 0.94 1.10 -0.29
C PHE A 47 -0.47 1.19 0.28
N VAL A 48 -0.67 0.63 1.47
CA VAL A 48 -1.97 0.60 2.13
C VAL A 48 -1.88 1.30 3.48
N ASP A 49 -2.68 2.34 3.66
CA ASP A 49 -2.74 3.09 4.91
C ASP A 49 -3.40 2.24 6.01
N MET A 50 -2.87 2.33 7.23
CA MET A 50 -3.41 1.61 8.39
C MET A 50 -4.90 1.89 8.60
N GLN A 51 -5.33 3.12 8.35
CA GLN A 51 -6.71 3.55 8.56
C GLN A 51 -7.58 3.49 7.31
N PHE A 52 -7.11 2.81 6.27
CA PHE A 52 -7.85 2.75 5.02
C PHE A 52 -9.14 1.96 5.19
N CYS A 53 -10.26 2.55 4.77
CA CYS A 53 -11.61 1.99 4.88
C CYS A 53 -12.01 1.72 6.34
N ASN A 54 -13.21 1.25 6.54
CA ASN A 54 -13.72 0.91 7.88
C ASN A 54 -13.02 -0.32 8.45
N SER A 55 -12.57 -1.23 7.59
CA SER A 55 -11.93 -2.47 8.02
C SER A 55 -10.44 -2.33 8.30
N GLY A 56 -9.81 -1.24 7.86
CA GLY A 56 -8.41 -0.96 8.12
C GLY A 56 -7.44 -1.59 7.12
N GLY A 57 -6.17 -1.16 7.21
CA GLY A 57 -5.10 -1.58 6.31
C GLY A 57 -4.84 -3.08 6.29
N PRO A 58 -4.67 -3.74 7.45
CA PRO A 58 -4.40 -5.19 7.46
C PRO A 58 -5.48 -6.01 6.78
N ALA A 59 -6.77 -5.69 7.02
CA ALA A 59 -7.86 -6.37 6.36
C ALA A 59 -7.85 -6.11 4.84
N THR A 60 -7.49 -4.90 4.44
CA THR A 60 -7.36 -4.55 3.04
C THR A 60 -6.25 -5.36 2.36
N ILE A 61 -5.11 -5.53 3.02
CA ILE A 61 -4.01 -6.36 2.51
C ILE A 61 -4.47 -7.79 2.28
N ARG A 62 -5.22 -8.37 3.22
CA ARG A 62 -5.75 -9.74 3.06
C ARG A 62 -6.65 -9.84 1.84
N LYS A 63 -7.52 -8.86 1.63
CA LYS A 63 -8.43 -8.83 0.47
C LYS A 63 -7.68 -8.68 -0.85
N ILE A 64 -6.61 -7.87 -0.87
CA ILE A 64 -5.77 -7.73 -2.05
C ILE A 64 -5.13 -9.07 -2.42
N LYS A 65 -4.57 -9.76 -1.42
CA LYS A 65 -3.96 -11.06 -1.63
C LYS A 65 -4.96 -12.07 -2.16
N GLU A 66 -6.16 -12.07 -1.62
CA GLU A 66 -7.23 -12.95 -2.07
C GLU A 66 -7.64 -12.67 -3.51
N LEU A 67 -7.83 -11.40 -3.84
CA LEU A 67 -8.21 -10.98 -5.19
C LEU A 67 -7.18 -11.39 -6.24
N PHE A 68 -5.91 -11.11 -5.98
CA PHE A 68 -4.84 -11.43 -6.91
C PHE A 68 -4.65 -12.94 -7.06
N SER A 69 -4.70 -13.66 -5.94
CA SER A 69 -4.59 -15.13 -5.94
C SER A 69 -5.74 -15.78 -6.72
N LYS A 70 -6.96 -15.30 -6.50
CA LYS A 70 -8.16 -15.81 -7.16
C LYS A 70 -8.12 -15.63 -8.68
N ASN A 71 -7.43 -14.59 -9.15
CA ASN A 71 -7.28 -14.29 -10.57
C ASN A 71 -5.94 -14.77 -11.15
N ASP A 72 -5.17 -15.50 -10.35
CA ASP A 72 -3.87 -16.03 -10.74
C ASP A 72 -2.90 -14.94 -11.21
N GLU A 73 -2.96 -13.78 -10.55
CA GLU A 73 -2.13 -12.63 -10.86
C GLU A 73 -0.98 -12.50 -9.87
N PRO A 74 0.22 -12.09 -10.32
CA PRO A 74 1.35 -11.87 -9.42
C PRO A 74 1.05 -10.77 -8.42
N LEU A 75 1.37 -11.01 -7.15
CA LEU A 75 1.19 -10.02 -6.10
C LEU A 75 2.22 -8.90 -6.21
N PRO A 76 1.80 -7.64 -6.05
CA PRO A 76 2.75 -6.55 -5.89
C PRO A 76 3.42 -6.64 -4.52
N GLN A 77 4.47 -5.83 -4.31
CA GLN A 77 5.02 -5.66 -2.98
C GLN A 77 4.00 -4.88 -2.15
N LEU A 78 3.51 -5.49 -1.08
CA LEU A 78 2.49 -4.90 -0.21
C LEU A 78 3.17 -4.20 0.96
N VAL A 79 2.94 -2.90 1.09
CA VAL A 79 3.55 -2.08 2.14
C VAL A 79 2.47 -1.45 2.99
N LEU A 80 2.46 -1.76 4.28
CA LEU A 80 1.53 -1.13 5.22
C LEU A 80 2.12 0.18 5.73
N LEU A 81 1.31 1.22 5.73
CA LEU A 81 1.68 2.52 6.32
C LEU A 81 1.07 2.58 7.71
N ALA A 82 1.86 2.20 8.70
CA ALA A 82 1.40 2.03 10.08
C ALA A 82 1.41 3.36 10.84
N ASP A 83 0.50 3.48 11.80
CA ASP A 83 0.43 4.66 12.68
C ASP A 83 1.42 4.57 13.84
N ARG A 84 1.64 3.34 14.34
CA ARG A 84 2.49 3.09 15.51
C ARG A 84 3.33 1.84 15.28
N GLU A 85 4.41 1.71 16.04
CA GLU A 85 5.29 0.55 15.95
C GLU A 85 4.57 -0.76 16.26
N VAL A 86 3.60 -0.74 17.17
CA VAL A 86 2.84 -1.96 17.50
C VAL A 86 2.06 -2.49 16.31
N ASP A 87 1.77 -1.64 15.33
CA ASP A 87 1.02 -2.04 14.13
C ASP A 87 1.86 -2.89 13.17
N ILE A 88 3.19 -2.88 13.32
CA ILE A 88 4.09 -3.68 12.49
C ILE A 88 3.70 -5.16 12.54
N PHE A 89 3.40 -5.63 13.72
CA PHE A 89 3.04 -7.04 13.93
C PHE A 89 1.78 -7.41 13.15
N GLN A 90 0.75 -6.56 13.21
CA GLN A 90 -0.49 -6.79 12.46
C GLN A 90 -0.24 -6.78 10.95
N GLY A 91 0.60 -5.85 10.48
CA GLY A 91 0.95 -5.77 9.07
C GLY A 91 1.61 -7.05 8.57
N LYS A 92 2.59 -7.54 9.32
CA LYS A 92 3.29 -8.78 8.95
C LYS A 92 2.34 -9.98 8.97
N ARG A 93 1.47 -10.08 9.95
CA ARG A 93 0.48 -11.16 10.02
C ARG A 93 -0.51 -11.12 8.86
N ALA A 94 -0.87 -9.95 8.39
CA ALA A 94 -1.77 -9.79 7.24
C ALA A 94 -1.09 -10.16 5.92
N GLY A 95 0.23 -10.22 5.92
CA GLY A 95 1.00 -10.59 4.73
C GLY A 95 1.67 -9.43 4.03
N ALA A 96 1.86 -8.28 4.72
CA ALA A 96 2.63 -7.18 4.16
C ALA A 96 4.10 -7.58 4.02
N ASN A 97 4.70 -7.22 2.90
CA ASN A 97 6.13 -7.46 2.66
C ASN A 97 6.98 -6.52 3.50
N ASP A 98 6.50 -5.29 3.69
CA ASP A 98 7.17 -4.27 4.48
C ASP A 98 6.14 -3.41 5.21
N VAL A 99 6.62 -2.72 6.25
CA VAL A 99 5.80 -1.78 7.02
C VAL A 99 6.60 -0.50 7.21
N ILE A 100 5.99 0.63 6.91
CA ILE A 100 6.57 1.95 7.20
C ILE A 100 5.75 2.56 8.33
N VAL A 101 6.40 2.86 9.45
CA VAL A 101 5.74 3.58 10.55
C VAL A 101 5.81 5.06 10.26
N LYS A 102 4.67 5.73 10.31
CA LYS A 102 4.61 7.19 10.09
C LYS A 102 5.47 7.92 11.12
N PRO A 103 6.10 9.02 10.79
CA PRO A 103 5.92 9.82 9.57
C PRO A 103 6.59 9.18 8.35
N LEU A 104 6.03 9.47 7.17
CA LEU A 104 6.50 8.92 5.90
C LEU A 104 7.64 9.80 5.35
N THR A 105 8.86 9.51 5.82
CA THR A 105 10.03 10.27 5.40
C THR A 105 10.56 9.76 4.07
N ALA A 106 11.27 10.63 3.34
CA ALA A 106 11.91 10.26 2.08
C ALA A 106 12.84 9.05 2.24
N SER A 107 13.58 9.01 3.33
CA SER A 107 14.54 7.95 3.61
C SER A 107 13.84 6.59 3.80
N LYS A 108 12.72 6.56 4.51
CA LYS A 108 11.96 5.33 4.72
C LYS A 108 11.36 4.80 3.42
N ILE A 109 10.80 5.69 2.62
CA ILE A 109 10.19 5.34 1.34
C ILE A 109 11.26 4.83 0.38
N LYS A 110 12.37 5.54 0.27
CA LYS A 110 13.48 5.16 -0.60
C LYS A 110 14.03 3.79 -0.24
N LYS A 111 14.14 3.50 1.04
CA LYS A 111 14.64 2.20 1.52
C LYS A 111 13.77 1.05 1.04
N ILE A 112 12.45 1.24 0.99
CA ILE A 112 11.51 0.23 0.48
C ILE A 112 11.70 0.05 -1.03
N LEU A 113 11.79 1.14 -1.77
CA LEU A 113 11.86 1.11 -3.24
C LEU A 113 13.19 0.61 -3.80
N THR A 114 14.23 0.57 -2.98
CA THR A 114 15.57 0.13 -3.42
C THR A 114 15.90 -1.31 -3.04
N LYS A 115 14.94 -2.03 -2.48
CA LYS A 115 15.13 -3.43 -2.15
C LYS A 115 15.13 -4.33 -3.36
#